data_52c05bd4e0efa82a3f39858006b580fc
#
_entry.id   52c05bd4e0efa82a3f39858006b580fc
#
_cell.length_a   1.000
_cell.length_b   1.000
_cell.length_c   1.000
_cell.angle_alpha   90.00
_cell.angle_beta   90.00
_cell.angle_gamma   90.00
#
_symmetry.space_group_name_H-M   'P 1'
#
loop_
_entity.id
_entity.type
_entity.pdbx_description
1 polymer ?
#
loop_
_entity_poly.entity_id
_entity_poly.type
_entity_poly.pdbx_seq_one_letter_code
_entity_poly.pdbx_strand_id
1 'polypeptide(L)'
;INEHPQLHPIVQPVSDFHINDKLASIFECKVSKGKLLVCGYNLNLDSPVARQLKYSLLHYMTQSNFNPSYSIKIDTLKKMFAYTPKAMVSVPKGFENSILYISCGKQMKNSGSAPWTATLDHTEIQDERCKYKVTCDNIWKDEKGTAWTGKNMTIEIQTPEGIIGDLYVKFEDWNHQNRAGLLSIEGRESILENQKGKERWVKLFIMREDTNDGKIVLKTHTKQGGNLMISQIAFIKQ
;
A
#
# COMPACT_ATOMS: atom_id res chain seq x y z
N ILE A 1 -14.40 -12.94 -9.68
CA ILE A 1 -15.03 -14.19 -10.18
C ILE A 1 -15.67 -14.04 -11.59
N ASN A 2 -15.19 -13.08 -12.38
CA ASN A 2 -15.71 -12.84 -13.74
C ASN A 2 -15.62 -14.08 -14.64
N GLU A 3 -14.57 -14.89 -14.47
CA GLU A 3 -14.37 -16.15 -15.22
C GLU A 3 -15.34 -17.27 -14.83
N HIS A 4 -16.18 -17.04 -13.82
CA HIS A 4 -17.14 -18.01 -13.29
C HIS A 4 -18.55 -17.43 -13.26
N PRO A 5 -19.17 -17.15 -14.41
CA PRO A 5 -20.47 -16.44 -14.47
C PRO A 5 -21.61 -17.20 -13.79
N GLN A 6 -21.53 -18.54 -13.72
CA GLN A 6 -22.53 -19.39 -13.08
C GLN A 6 -22.34 -19.51 -11.55
N LEU A 7 -21.23 -19.02 -11.00
CA LEU A 7 -21.05 -18.94 -9.56
C LEU A 7 -21.91 -17.80 -9.01
N HIS A 8 -22.88 -18.11 -8.17
CA HIS A 8 -23.74 -17.13 -7.50
C HIS A 8 -23.21 -16.84 -6.10
N PRO A 9 -22.71 -15.62 -5.81
CA PRO A 9 -22.30 -15.23 -4.47
C PRO A 9 -23.47 -15.19 -3.50
N ILE A 10 -23.25 -15.61 -2.25
CA ILE A 10 -24.18 -15.36 -1.15
C ILE A 10 -24.14 -13.87 -0.77
N VAL A 11 -22.94 -13.29 -0.76
CA VAL A 11 -22.75 -11.83 -0.60
C VAL A 11 -21.89 -11.30 -1.73
N GLN A 12 -22.47 -10.43 -2.52
CA GLN A 12 -21.82 -9.79 -3.66
C GLN A 12 -21.64 -8.30 -3.38
N PRO A 13 -20.40 -7.83 -3.16
CA PRO A 13 -20.13 -6.40 -3.15
C PRO A 13 -20.31 -5.83 -4.56
N VAL A 14 -20.75 -4.60 -4.63
CA VAL A 14 -20.80 -3.86 -5.90
C VAL A 14 -19.39 -3.38 -6.21
N SER A 15 -18.92 -3.64 -7.44
CA SER A 15 -17.68 -3.08 -7.97
C SER A 15 -17.81 -1.57 -8.16
N ASP A 16 -16.72 -0.90 -8.55
CA ASP A 16 -16.82 0.50 -8.88
C ASP A 16 -17.63 0.73 -10.18
N PHE A 17 -18.03 1.98 -10.39
CA PHE A 17 -18.90 2.37 -11.51
C PHE A 17 -18.27 2.17 -12.90
N HIS A 18 -16.96 2.06 -12.99
CA HIS A 18 -16.21 1.97 -14.24
C HIS A 18 -15.83 0.55 -14.62
N ILE A 19 -15.53 -0.31 -13.65
CA ILE A 19 -14.95 -1.64 -13.88
C ILE A 19 -16.04 -2.72 -13.95
N ASN A 20 -17.08 -2.58 -13.15
CA ASN A 20 -18.24 -3.50 -13.08
C ASN A 20 -17.87 -4.99 -12.97
N ASP A 21 -16.84 -5.32 -12.19
CA ASP A 21 -16.42 -6.70 -11.96
C ASP A 21 -17.42 -7.47 -11.10
N LYS A 22 -17.64 -8.74 -11.44
CA LYS A 22 -18.40 -9.66 -10.59
C LYS A 22 -17.55 -10.07 -9.39
N LEU A 23 -17.83 -9.50 -8.22
CA LEU A 23 -17.15 -9.77 -6.97
C LEU A 23 -17.91 -10.81 -6.13
N ALA A 24 -17.24 -11.42 -5.16
CA ALA A 24 -17.85 -12.28 -4.15
C ALA A 24 -17.12 -12.15 -2.82
N SER A 25 -17.81 -11.69 -1.79
CA SER A 25 -17.28 -11.70 -0.42
C SER A 25 -17.62 -13.00 0.31
N ILE A 26 -18.75 -13.61 0.01
CA ILE A 26 -19.13 -14.95 0.51
C ILE A 26 -19.72 -15.73 -0.66
N PHE A 27 -19.23 -16.92 -0.89
CA PHE A 27 -19.78 -17.84 -1.90
C PHE A 27 -19.62 -19.30 -1.47
N GLU A 28 -20.38 -20.17 -2.12
CA GLU A 28 -20.30 -21.60 -1.93
C GLU A 28 -20.07 -22.33 -3.27
N CYS A 29 -19.44 -23.48 -3.21
CA CYS A 29 -19.21 -24.32 -4.38
C CYS A 29 -18.98 -25.79 -3.97
N LYS A 30 -19.12 -26.70 -4.95
CA LYS A 30 -18.64 -28.07 -4.85
C LYS A 30 -17.17 -28.13 -5.26
N VAL A 31 -16.37 -28.87 -4.51
CA VAL A 31 -14.96 -29.15 -4.85
C VAL A 31 -14.76 -30.65 -4.69
N SER A 32 -14.51 -31.35 -5.80
CA SER A 32 -14.46 -32.82 -5.79
C SER A 32 -15.75 -33.42 -5.19
N LYS A 33 -15.66 -34.21 -4.14
CA LYS A 33 -16.80 -34.82 -3.41
C LYS A 33 -17.29 -33.95 -2.25
N GLY A 34 -16.66 -32.82 -1.99
CA GLY A 34 -16.96 -31.96 -0.86
C GLY A 34 -17.74 -30.70 -1.24
N LYS A 35 -18.25 -30.01 -0.21
CA LYS A 35 -18.87 -28.71 -0.31
C LYS A 35 -17.96 -27.69 0.40
N LEU A 36 -17.81 -26.52 -0.17
CA LEU A 36 -16.96 -25.45 0.35
C LEU A 36 -17.77 -24.17 0.45
N LEU A 37 -17.63 -23.49 1.59
CA LEU A 37 -18.08 -22.12 1.80
C LEU A 37 -16.85 -21.24 1.99
N VAL A 38 -16.76 -20.18 1.22
CA VAL A 38 -15.67 -19.21 1.29
C VAL A 38 -16.18 -17.91 1.83
N CYS A 39 -15.47 -17.34 2.80
CA CYS A 39 -15.76 -16.03 3.40
C CYS A 39 -14.51 -15.16 3.35
N GLY A 40 -14.61 -14.00 2.67
CA GLY A 40 -13.54 -13.01 2.57
C GLY A 40 -13.48 -12.02 3.75
N TYR A 41 -14.41 -12.13 4.72
CA TYR A 41 -14.37 -11.28 5.91
C TYR A 41 -13.53 -11.89 7.02
N ASN A 42 -12.87 -11.06 7.82
CA ASN A 42 -12.12 -11.52 8.99
C ASN A 42 -13.10 -11.89 10.12
N LEU A 43 -13.35 -13.20 10.27
CA LEU A 43 -14.24 -13.75 11.29
C LEU A 43 -13.60 -13.88 12.69
N ASN A 44 -12.33 -13.52 12.83
CA ASN A 44 -11.59 -13.56 14.10
C ASN A 44 -11.48 -12.19 14.78
N LEU A 45 -12.11 -11.16 14.21
CA LEU A 45 -12.22 -9.87 14.89
C LEU A 45 -13.03 -10.00 16.18
N ASP A 46 -12.57 -9.34 17.24
CA ASP A 46 -13.34 -9.25 18.50
C ASP A 46 -14.45 -8.21 18.37
N SER A 47 -15.48 -8.56 17.60
CA SER A 47 -16.68 -7.76 17.43
C SER A 47 -17.93 -8.64 17.46
N PRO A 48 -19.06 -8.12 17.96
CA PRO A 48 -20.33 -8.85 17.94
C PRO A 48 -20.75 -9.26 16.52
N VAL A 49 -20.50 -8.41 15.52
CA VAL A 49 -20.84 -8.67 14.12
C VAL A 49 -20.03 -9.83 13.55
N ALA A 50 -18.71 -9.87 13.78
CA ALA A 50 -17.87 -10.95 13.31
C ALA A 50 -18.25 -12.30 13.99
N ARG A 51 -18.54 -12.28 15.29
CA ARG A 51 -19.01 -13.46 16.03
C ARG A 51 -20.35 -13.96 15.49
N GLN A 52 -21.30 -13.06 15.26
CA GLN A 52 -22.62 -13.41 14.71
C GLN A 52 -22.51 -13.97 13.30
N LEU A 53 -21.71 -13.34 12.44
CA LEU A 53 -21.48 -13.82 11.06
C LEU A 53 -20.86 -15.22 11.08
N LYS A 54 -19.81 -15.43 11.89
CA LYS A 54 -19.17 -16.73 12.05
C LYS A 54 -20.16 -17.81 12.47
N TYR A 55 -20.97 -17.52 13.50
CA TYR A 55 -22.01 -18.43 13.98
C TYR A 55 -23.02 -18.75 12.87
N SER A 56 -23.54 -17.75 12.16
CA SER A 56 -24.52 -17.92 11.10
C SER A 56 -23.98 -18.77 9.95
N LEU A 57 -22.73 -18.56 9.52
CA LEU A 57 -22.11 -19.35 8.45
C LEU A 57 -21.89 -20.81 8.88
N LEU A 58 -21.40 -21.04 10.10
CA LEU A 58 -21.22 -22.39 10.62
C LEU A 58 -22.56 -23.12 10.76
N HIS A 59 -23.59 -22.43 11.27
CA HIS A 59 -24.94 -22.99 11.37
C HIS A 59 -25.50 -23.34 10.00
N TYR A 60 -25.36 -22.43 9.00
CA TYR A 60 -25.78 -22.68 7.63
C TYR A 60 -25.13 -23.94 7.04
N MET A 61 -23.84 -24.15 7.28
CA MET A 61 -23.12 -25.32 6.78
C MET A 61 -23.62 -26.66 7.35
N THR A 62 -24.33 -26.67 8.49
CA THR A 62 -24.93 -27.85 9.07
C THR A 62 -26.33 -28.18 8.53
N GLN A 63 -26.93 -27.24 7.76
CA GLN A 63 -28.29 -27.41 7.25
C GLN A 63 -28.32 -28.16 5.92
N SER A 64 -29.45 -28.76 5.61
CA SER A 64 -29.66 -29.44 4.31
C SER A 64 -29.65 -28.53 3.10
N ASN A 65 -29.98 -27.26 3.30
CA ASN A 65 -29.95 -26.23 2.26
C ASN A 65 -28.53 -25.79 1.87
N PHE A 66 -27.50 -26.13 2.65
CA PHE A 66 -26.11 -26.03 2.20
C PHE A 66 -25.84 -27.08 1.13
N ASN A 67 -26.25 -26.77 -0.10
CA ASN A 67 -26.13 -27.66 -1.24
C ASN A 67 -25.71 -26.89 -2.51
N PRO A 68 -24.44 -26.45 -2.60
CA PRO A 68 -23.95 -25.69 -3.73
C PRO A 68 -24.27 -26.39 -5.07
N SER A 69 -24.77 -25.64 -6.04
CA SER A 69 -25.03 -26.16 -7.40
C SER A 69 -23.78 -26.14 -8.29
N TYR A 70 -22.92 -25.15 -8.09
CA TYR A 70 -21.74 -24.90 -8.91
C TYR A 70 -20.52 -25.69 -8.44
N SER A 71 -19.80 -26.32 -9.38
CA SER A 71 -18.59 -27.08 -9.09
C SER A 71 -17.34 -26.37 -9.60
N ILE A 72 -16.31 -26.25 -8.77
CA ILE A 72 -15.00 -25.70 -9.13
C ILE A 72 -13.94 -26.79 -9.08
N LYS A 73 -13.07 -26.84 -10.08
CA LYS A 73 -11.88 -27.70 -10.04
C LYS A 73 -10.90 -27.20 -8.97
N ILE A 74 -10.24 -28.12 -8.27
CA ILE A 74 -9.32 -27.78 -7.19
C ILE A 74 -8.18 -26.85 -7.65
N ASP A 75 -7.68 -27.03 -8.89
CA ASP A 75 -6.62 -26.18 -9.42
C ASP A 75 -7.11 -24.76 -9.72
N THR A 76 -8.36 -24.61 -10.15
CA THR A 76 -9.01 -23.30 -10.32
C THR A 76 -9.16 -22.62 -8.95
N LEU A 77 -9.63 -23.36 -7.96
CA LEU A 77 -9.76 -22.86 -6.59
C LEU A 77 -8.40 -22.39 -6.04
N LYS A 78 -7.35 -23.20 -6.21
CA LYS A 78 -5.98 -22.81 -5.83
C LYS A 78 -5.54 -21.51 -6.49
N LYS A 79 -5.85 -21.32 -7.80
CA LYS A 79 -5.53 -20.07 -8.52
C LYS A 79 -6.30 -18.87 -7.97
N MET A 80 -7.57 -19.03 -7.57
CA MET A 80 -8.36 -17.95 -6.98
C MET A 80 -7.77 -17.44 -5.64
N PHE A 81 -7.14 -18.33 -4.88
CA PHE A 81 -6.50 -18.01 -3.60
C PHE A 81 -4.97 -17.89 -3.72
N ALA A 82 -4.40 -18.19 -4.89
CA ALA A 82 -3.00 -17.95 -5.10
C ALA A 82 -2.76 -16.42 -5.01
N TYR A 83 -2.15 -16.00 -3.91
CA TYR A 83 -1.58 -14.67 -3.85
C TYR A 83 -0.52 -14.60 -4.94
N THR A 84 -0.84 -13.95 -6.04
CA THR A 84 0.17 -13.53 -7.01
C THR A 84 0.72 -12.22 -6.46
N PRO A 85 1.92 -12.21 -5.88
CA PRO A 85 2.52 -10.94 -5.47
C PRO A 85 2.54 -10.05 -6.71
N LYS A 86 2.00 -8.83 -6.59
CA LYS A 86 2.24 -7.81 -7.62
C LYS A 86 3.73 -7.82 -7.89
N ALA A 87 4.13 -7.74 -9.17
CA ALA A 87 5.52 -7.84 -9.58
C ALA A 87 6.42 -7.09 -8.60
N MET A 88 7.27 -7.83 -7.88
CA MET A 88 8.17 -7.26 -6.91
C MET A 88 9.22 -6.45 -7.68
N VAL A 89 9.34 -5.18 -7.35
CA VAL A 89 10.37 -4.31 -7.92
C VAL A 89 11.63 -4.47 -7.07
N SER A 90 12.76 -4.71 -7.70
CA SER A 90 14.04 -4.71 -6.97
C SER A 90 14.36 -3.31 -6.44
N VAL A 91 15.01 -3.26 -5.30
CA VAL A 91 15.57 -2.01 -4.77
C VAL A 91 16.54 -1.46 -5.82
N PRO A 92 16.47 -0.16 -6.19
CA PRO A 92 17.39 0.40 -7.16
C PRO A 92 18.84 0.24 -6.74
N LYS A 93 19.71 0.12 -7.73
CA LYS A 93 21.16 0.01 -7.48
C LYS A 93 21.66 1.17 -6.62
N GLY A 94 22.43 0.87 -5.59
CA GLY A 94 22.93 1.85 -4.63
C GLY A 94 22.13 1.96 -3.33
N PHE A 95 20.94 1.34 -3.26
CA PHE A 95 20.11 1.31 -2.04
C PHE A 95 20.00 -0.06 -1.39
N GLU A 96 20.84 -1.02 -1.80
CA GLU A 96 20.81 -2.41 -1.29
C GLU A 96 21.07 -2.49 0.22
N ASN A 97 21.84 -1.54 0.74
CA ASN A 97 22.20 -1.45 2.16
C ASN A 97 21.32 -0.45 2.94
N SER A 98 20.22 0.01 2.36
CA SER A 98 19.30 0.88 3.10
C SER A 98 18.70 0.12 4.27
N ILE A 99 18.63 0.77 5.44
CA ILE A 99 17.94 0.22 6.61
C ILE A 99 16.43 0.38 6.50
N LEU A 100 16.00 1.28 5.62
CA LEU A 100 14.62 1.54 5.29
C LEU A 100 14.49 1.83 3.80
N TYR A 101 13.54 1.20 3.16
CA TYR A 101 13.13 1.52 1.80
C TYR A 101 11.60 1.47 1.69
N ILE A 102 10.98 2.61 1.43
CA ILE A 102 9.53 2.75 1.31
C ILE A 102 9.20 3.07 -0.15
N SER A 103 8.18 2.40 -0.70
CA SER A 103 7.68 2.66 -2.05
C SER A 103 6.18 2.81 -2.04
N CYS A 104 5.67 3.92 -2.57
CA CYS A 104 4.24 4.14 -2.69
C CYS A 104 3.60 3.10 -3.62
N GLY A 105 2.67 2.31 -3.10
CA GLY A 105 1.86 1.36 -3.86
C GLY A 105 2.60 0.18 -4.50
N LYS A 106 3.90 -0.02 -4.27
CA LYS A 106 4.68 -1.12 -4.82
C LYS A 106 5.30 -1.98 -3.74
N GLN A 107 5.20 -3.29 -3.91
CA GLN A 107 5.90 -4.25 -3.07
C GLN A 107 7.35 -4.37 -3.52
N MET A 108 8.29 -4.23 -2.59
CA MET A 108 9.72 -4.32 -2.86
C MET A 108 10.28 -5.67 -2.44
N LYS A 109 11.14 -6.25 -3.29
CA LYS A 109 11.83 -7.50 -3.01
C LYS A 109 13.09 -7.23 -2.18
N ASN A 110 13.28 -8.00 -1.10
CA ASN A 110 14.48 -7.93 -0.24
C ASN A 110 14.78 -6.52 0.32
N SER A 111 13.77 -5.67 0.45
CA SER A 111 13.95 -4.38 1.08
C SER A 111 13.67 -4.48 2.57
N GLY A 112 14.34 -3.69 3.36
CA GLY A 112 13.98 -3.44 4.73
C GLY A 112 12.67 -2.68 4.88
N SER A 113 11.99 -2.39 3.78
CA SER A 113 10.77 -1.60 3.72
C SER A 113 9.53 -2.45 3.62
N ALA A 114 8.46 -1.97 4.18
CA ALA A 114 7.16 -2.56 4.03
C ALA A 114 6.56 -2.21 2.66
N PRO A 115 5.95 -3.18 1.97
CA PRO A 115 5.19 -2.92 0.76
C PRO A 115 3.89 -2.21 1.13
N TRP A 116 3.56 -1.11 0.42
CA TRP A 116 2.41 -0.37 0.82
C TRP A 116 1.66 0.44 -0.23
N THR A 117 0.35 0.58 -0.03
CA THR A 117 -0.52 1.45 -0.81
C THR A 117 -1.10 2.51 0.11
N ALA A 118 -0.78 3.77 -0.12
CA ALA A 118 -1.29 4.89 0.65
C ALA A 118 -2.80 5.10 0.45
N THR A 119 -3.45 5.66 1.46
CA THR A 119 -4.82 6.18 1.36
C THR A 119 -4.81 7.66 0.98
N LEU A 120 -5.98 8.22 0.65
CA LEU A 120 -6.07 9.62 0.23
C LEU A 120 -5.71 10.59 1.35
N ASP A 121 -6.15 10.32 2.57
CA ASP A 121 -6.02 11.28 3.67
C ASP A 121 -4.72 11.13 4.44
N HIS A 122 -4.40 9.92 4.79
CA HIS A 122 -3.17 9.58 5.49
C HIS A 122 -2.86 8.12 5.30
N THR A 123 -1.64 7.80 5.60
CA THR A 123 -1.15 6.45 5.46
C THR A 123 -0.26 6.11 6.62
N GLU A 124 -0.54 4.98 7.23
CA GLU A 124 0.25 4.43 8.31
C GLU A 124 0.48 2.96 8.06
N ILE A 125 1.72 2.52 8.21
CA ILE A 125 2.08 1.12 8.14
C ILE A 125 2.97 0.75 9.32
N GLN A 126 2.84 -0.47 9.77
CA GLN A 126 3.70 -1.07 10.77
C GLN A 126 4.56 -2.14 10.13
N ASP A 127 5.85 -1.98 10.27
CA ASP A 127 6.84 -3.02 10.01
C ASP A 127 7.57 -3.24 11.34
N GLU A 128 8.05 -4.43 11.61
CA GLU A 128 8.80 -4.72 12.86
C GLU A 128 10.01 -3.79 13.05
N ARG A 129 10.57 -3.29 11.94
CA ARG A 129 11.75 -2.42 11.90
C ARG A 129 11.42 -0.95 11.78
N CYS A 130 10.27 -0.61 11.21
CA CYS A 130 9.89 0.77 10.91
C CYS A 130 8.39 0.96 10.88
N LYS A 131 7.96 2.08 11.40
CA LYS A 131 6.62 2.61 11.18
C LYS A 131 6.73 3.92 10.44
N TYR A 132 5.82 4.19 9.53
CA TYR A 132 5.72 5.49 8.90
C TYR A 132 4.28 5.91 8.67
N LYS A 133 4.08 7.22 8.55
CA LYS A 133 2.79 7.83 8.28
C LYS A 133 2.96 8.87 7.20
N VAL A 134 2.07 8.87 6.23
CA VAL A 134 2.02 9.88 5.15
C VAL A 134 0.71 10.63 5.22
N THR A 135 0.79 11.95 5.27
CA THR A 135 -0.34 12.85 5.09
C THR A 135 -0.15 13.57 3.75
N CYS A 136 -1.07 13.38 2.83
CA CYS A 136 -1.03 13.93 1.49
C CYS A 136 -2.45 14.26 0.99
N ASP A 137 -2.56 15.05 -0.08
CA ASP A 137 -3.86 15.43 -0.65
C ASP A 137 -4.46 14.28 -1.46
N ASN A 138 -3.61 13.53 -2.19
CA ASN A 138 -4.05 12.47 -3.09
C ASN A 138 -2.92 11.45 -3.36
N ILE A 139 -3.28 10.34 -3.99
CA ILE A 139 -2.35 9.37 -4.56
C ILE A 139 -2.48 9.41 -6.07
N TRP A 140 -1.38 9.76 -6.72
CA TRP A 140 -1.26 9.63 -8.16
C TRP A 140 -1.01 8.18 -8.55
N LYS A 141 -1.74 7.70 -9.56
CA LYS A 141 -1.56 6.35 -10.08
C LYS A 141 -1.75 6.37 -11.59
N ASP A 142 -0.73 5.95 -12.31
CA ASP A 142 -0.76 5.78 -13.76
C ASP A 142 0.16 4.62 -14.20
N GLU A 143 0.40 4.50 -15.50
CA GLU A 143 1.27 3.47 -16.08
C GLU A 143 2.72 3.56 -15.59
N LYS A 144 3.21 4.75 -15.24
CA LYS A 144 4.58 4.99 -14.76
C LYS A 144 4.74 4.57 -13.30
N GLY A 145 3.67 4.61 -12.52
CA GLY A 145 3.72 4.17 -11.14
C GLY A 145 2.68 4.81 -10.22
N THR A 146 3.03 4.82 -8.94
CA THR A 146 2.21 5.39 -7.87
C THR A 146 3.04 6.35 -7.04
N ALA A 147 2.49 7.49 -6.69
CA ALA A 147 3.15 8.49 -5.86
C ALA A 147 2.16 9.19 -4.92
N TRP A 148 2.62 9.53 -3.73
CA TRP A 148 1.92 10.49 -2.86
C TRP A 148 2.03 11.88 -3.48
N THR A 149 0.94 12.63 -3.50
CA THR A 149 0.93 13.97 -4.07
C THR A 149 0.15 14.93 -3.19
N GLY A 150 0.65 16.14 -3.06
CA GLY A 150 0.00 17.16 -2.26
C GLY A 150 0.67 18.53 -2.37
N LYS A 151 -0.12 19.58 -2.13
CA LYS A 151 0.40 20.93 -1.98
C LYS A 151 1.31 21.02 -0.75
N ASN A 152 0.86 20.37 0.33
CA ASN A 152 1.62 20.18 1.56
C ASN A 152 1.56 18.69 1.91
N MET A 153 2.71 18.05 2.06
CA MET A 153 2.76 16.68 2.54
C MET A 153 3.60 16.62 3.81
N THR A 154 3.24 15.69 4.70
CA THR A 154 4.04 15.35 5.87
C THR A 154 4.26 13.85 5.86
N ILE A 155 5.51 13.43 6.01
CA ILE A 155 5.93 12.04 6.10
C ILE A 155 6.69 11.88 7.41
N GLU A 156 6.13 11.09 8.32
CA GLU A 156 6.74 10.75 9.60
C GLU A 156 7.29 9.33 9.52
N ILE A 157 8.55 9.14 9.86
CA ILE A 157 9.23 7.85 9.83
C ILE A 157 9.79 7.57 11.21
N GLN A 158 9.38 6.49 11.86
CA GLN A 158 9.98 6.08 13.12
C GLN A 158 11.36 5.46 12.88
N THR A 159 12.32 5.87 13.70
CA THR A 159 13.71 5.43 13.61
C THR A 159 14.24 5.10 15.00
N PRO A 160 15.36 4.37 15.13
CA PRO A 160 16.09 4.35 16.39
C PRO A 160 16.54 5.76 16.79
N GLU A 161 16.49 6.06 18.08
CA GLU A 161 16.95 7.34 18.63
C GLU A 161 18.41 7.61 18.31
N GLY A 162 18.73 8.84 17.95
CA GLY A 162 20.09 9.30 17.69
C GLY A 162 20.77 8.66 16.47
N ILE A 163 20.01 8.08 15.54
CA ILE A 163 20.57 7.52 14.30
C ILE A 163 21.02 8.65 13.36
N ILE A 164 22.13 8.43 12.67
CA ILE A 164 22.70 9.37 11.69
C ILE A 164 22.73 8.68 10.34
N GLY A 165 22.47 9.43 9.27
CA GLY A 165 22.51 8.85 7.92
C GLY A 165 22.05 9.80 6.83
N ASP A 166 21.80 9.21 5.68
CA ASP A 166 21.34 9.89 4.49
C ASP A 166 19.91 9.45 4.15
N LEU A 167 18.99 10.39 4.13
CA LEU A 167 17.63 10.18 3.65
C LEU A 167 17.55 10.57 2.19
N TYR A 168 17.15 9.63 1.35
CA TYR A 168 16.92 9.84 -0.07
C TYR A 168 15.42 9.85 -0.34
N VAL A 169 14.95 10.87 -1.04
CA VAL A 169 13.53 11.04 -1.40
C VAL A 169 13.43 11.14 -2.91
N LYS A 170 12.62 10.29 -3.53
CA LYS A 170 12.39 10.29 -4.98
C LYS A 170 11.19 11.15 -5.32
N PHE A 171 11.46 12.25 -6.00
CA PHE A 171 10.43 13.11 -6.56
C PHE A 171 10.15 12.76 -8.01
N GLU A 172 8.89 12.88 -8.40
CA GLU A 172 8.40 12.55 -9.73
C GLU A 172 7.73 13.77 -10.39
N ASP A 173 7.80 13.81 -11.71
CA ASP A 173 7.08 14.80 -12.51
C ASP A 173 6.57 14.18 -13.83
N TRP A 174 5.80 13.09 -13.70
CA TRP A 174 5.38 12.23 -14.82
C TRP A 174 4.53 12.94 -15.86
N ASN A 175 3.77 13.94 -15.46
CA ASN A 175 2.92 14.76 -16.34
C ASN A 175 3.52 16.13 -16.68
N HIS A 176 4.84 16.33 -16.48
CA HIS A 176 5.60 17.48 -16.92
C HIS A 176 5.05 18.84 -16.44
N GLN A 177 4.61 18.91 -15.20
CA GLN A 177 4.07 20.14 -14.60
C GLN A 177 5.15 21.10 -14.08
N ASN A 178 6.43 20.78 -14.26
CA ASN A 178 7.55 21.61 -13.80
C ASN A 178 7.49 21.91 -12.29
N ARG A 179 7.32 20.87 -11.51
CA ARG A 179 7.14 20.95 -10.06
C ARG A 179 8.39 21.49 -9.37
N ALA A 180 8.18 22.47 -8.49
CA ALA A 180 9.20 23.00 -7.62
C ALA A 180 8.61 23.36 -6.25
N GLY A 181 9.42 23.36 -5.21
CA GLY A 181 8.90 23.61 -3.87
C GLY A 181 9.96 23.70 -2.79
N LEU A 182 9.53 23.52 -1.57
CA LEU A 182 10.36 23.41 -0.39
C LEU A 182 10.26 22.00 0.18
N LEU A 183 11.36 21.57 0.73
CA LEU A 183 11.53 20.32 1.45
C LEU A 183 12.13 20.67 2.82
N SER A 184 11.52 20.20 3.88
CA SER A 184 11.97 20.49 5.23
C SER A 184 12.11 19.20 6.03
N ILE A 185 13.23 19.05 6.74
CA ILE A 185 13.44 18.01 7.74
C ILE A 185 13.71 18.69 9.07
N GLU A 186 12.90 18.38 10.07
CA GLU A 186 13.03 18.93 11.43
C GLU A 186 13.20 20.46 11.43
N GLY A 187 12.49 21.14 10.50
CA GLY A 187 12.55 22.59 10.34
C GLY A 187 13.70 23.12 9.50
N ARG A 188 14.66 22.30 9.08
CA ARG A 188 15.70 22.70 8.11
C ARG A 188 15.14 22.62 6.69
N GLU A 189 15.06 23.76 6.03
CA GLU A 189 14.50 23.87 4.68
C GLU A 189 15.57 23.68 3.59
N SER A 190 15.17 23.03 2.52
CA SER A 190 15.92 22.88 1.28
C SER A 190 15.02 23.21 0.10
N ILE A 191 15.58 23.87 -0.90
CA ILE A 191 14.85 24.23 -2.12
C ILE A 191 14.86 23.03 -3.06
N LEU A 192 13.67 22.59 -3.47
CA LEU A 192 13.50 21.65 -4.56
C LEU A 192 13.27 22.46 -5.86
N GLU A 193 14.32 22.56 -6.66
CA GLU A 193 14.25 23.25 -7.95
C GLU A 193 13.34 22.49 -8.93
N ASN A 194 12.90 23.22 -9.95
CA ASN A 194 12.09 22.68 -11.04
C ASN A 194 12.75 21.45 -11.69
N GLN A 195 11.99 20.35 -11.73
CA GLN A 195 12.46 19.06 -12.21
C GLN A 195 12.49 18.94 -13.74
N LYS A 196 11.88 19.88 -14.47
CA LYS A 196 11.80 19.87 -15.94
C LYS A 196 11.25 18.55 -16.49
N GLY A 197 10.25 17.99 -15.82
CA GLY A 197 9.62 16.73 -16.23
C GLY A 197 10.45 15.46 -15.98
N LYS A 198 11.49 15.51 -15.14
CA LYS A 198 12.36 14.37 -14.84
C LYS A 198 12.14 13.88 -13.41
N GLU A 199 12.34 12.61 -13.19
CA GLU A 199 12.49 12.05 -11.85
C GLU A 199 13.77 12.54 -11.19
N ARG A 200 13.77 12.68 -9.88
CA ARG A 200 14.94 13.14 -9.14
C ARG A 200 14.99 12.53 -7.74
N TRP A 201 16.13 11.94 -7.41
CA TRP A 201 16.49 11.64 -6.04
C TRP A 201 17.10 12.86 -5.36
N VAL A 202 16.56 13.23 -4.20
CA VAL A 202 17.09 14.28 -3.33
C VAL A 202 17.68 13.62 -2.11
N LYS A 203 18.93 13.92 -1.82
CA LYS A 203 19.65 13.43 -0.64
C LYS A 203 19.60 14.48 0.46
N LEU A 204 19.23 14.08 1.66
CA LEU A 204 19.12 14.91 2.84
C LEU A 204 19.93 14.25 3.97
N PHE A 205 20.84 14.99 4.56
CA PHE A 205 21.62 14.49 5.69
C PHE A 205 20.78 14.57 6.96
N ILE A 206 20.71 13.46 7.70
CA ILE A 206 20.02 13.32 8.98
C ILE A 206 21.06 13.34 10.08
N MET A 207 20.97 14.33 10.94
CA MET A 207 21.84 14.49 12.10
C MET A 207 21.26 13.75 13.31
N ARG A 208 22.09 13.55 14.33
CA ARG A 208 21.67 12.92 15.58
C ARG A 208 20.49 13.63 16.23
N GLU A 209 20.52 14.96 16.19
CA GLU A 209 19.50 15.83 16.77
C GLU A 209 18.13 15.65 16.11
N ASP A 210 18.11 15.33 14.81
CA ASP A 210 16.88 15.12 14.05
C ASP A 210 16.12 13.85 14.46
N THR A 211 16.78 12.93 15.13
CA THR A 211 16.24 11.63 15.52
C THR A 211 16.24 11.37 17.03
N ASN A 212 16.47 12.41 17.83
CA ASN A 212 16.49 12.30 19.30
C ASN A 212 15.14 11.86 19.89
N ASP A 213 14.04 12.15 19.20
CA ASP A 213 12.68 11.73 19.58
C ASP A 213 12.25 10.40 18.92
N GLY A 214 13.19 9.70 18.25
CA GLY A 214 12.95 8.43 17.61
C GLY A 214 12.17 8.51 16.29
N LYS A 215 12.14 9.68 15.64
CA LYS A 215 11.46 9.84 14.34
C LYS A 215 12.14 10.88 13.44
N ILE A 216 11.81 10.84 12.17
CA ILE A 216 12.15 11.85 11.17
C ILE A 216 10.84 12.42 10.63
N VAL A 217 10.70 13.75 10.62
CA VAL A 217 9.54 14.44 10.05
C VAL A 217 9.97 15.20 8.80
N LEU A 218 9.58 14.65 7.65
CA LEU A 218 9.76 15.27 6.34
C LEU A 218 8.49 16.05 5.97
N LYS A 219 8.63 17.34 5.69
CA LYS A 219 7.51 18.16 5.18
C LYS A 219 7.86 18.70 3.80
N THR A 220 6.85 18.82 2.95
CA THR A 220 6.99 19.43 1.63
C THR A 220 5.96 20.53 1.42
N HIS A 221 6.32 21.53 0.64
CA HIS A 221 5.41 22.59 0.22
C HIS A 221 5.63 22.92 -1.25
N THR A 222 4.59 22.80 -2.07
CA THR A 222 4.63 23.14 -3.49
C THR A 222 4.67 24.67 -3.68
N LYS A 223 5.64 25.16 -4.41
CA LYS A 223 5.79 26.58 -4.77
C LYS A 223 5.37 26.88 -6.20
N GLN A 224 5.61 25.93 -7.12
CA GLN A 224 5.39 26.13 -8.54
C GLN A 224 4.96 24.81 -9.22
N GLY A 225 4.19 24.91 -10.27
CA GLY A 225 3.70 23.78 -11.06
C GLY A 225 2.58 23.02 -10.37
N GLY A 226 2.44 21.76 -10.73
CA GLY A 226 1.52 20.85 -10.04
C GLY A 226 2.04 20.44 -8.65
N ASN A 227 1.18 19.87 -7.82
CA ASN A 227 1.55 19.38 -6.50
C ASN A 227 2.78 18.45 -6.55
N LEU A 228 3.67 18.58 -5.57
CA LEU A 228 4.85 17.72 -5.48
C LEU A 228 4.41 16.25 -5.42
N MET A 229 5.21 15.37 -6.01
CA MET A 229 4.97 13.93 -6.06
C MET A 229 6.17 13.19 -5.49
N ILE A 230 5.94 12.28 -4.54
CA ILE A 230 6.96 11.42 -3.94
C ILE A 230 6.55 9.97 -4.17
N SER A 231 7.45 9.18 -4.77
CA SER A 231 7.19 7.76 -5.05
C SER A 231 7.96 6.81 -4.15
N GLN A 232 9.15 7.20 -3.69
CA GLN A 232 10.05 6.32 -2.95
C GLN A 232 10.87 7.11 -1.93
N ILE A 233 11.23 6.43 -0.82
CA ILE A 233 12.11 6.96 0.23
C ILE A 233 13.06 5.85 0.64
N ALA A 234 14.33 6.18 0.80
CA ALA A 234 15.35 5.27 1.32
C ALA A 234 16.16 5.95 2.42
N PHE A 235 16.56 5.20 3.45
CA PHE A 235 17.43 5.69 4.50
C PHE A 235 18.66 4.78 4.63
N ILE A 236 19.83 5.37 4.46
CA ILE A 236 21.12 4.69 4.59
C ILE A 236 21.81 5.20 5.85
N LYS A 237 22.03 4.31 6.80
CA LYS A 237 22.78 4.62 8.03
C LYS A 237 24.25 4.85 7.70
N GLN A 238 24.84 5.90 8.28
CA GLN A 238 26.29 6.11 8.33
C GLN A 238 26.90 5.51 9.58
#